data_6795040afb7dfe6e948f4daf2f607738
#
_entry.id   6795040afb7dfe6e948f4daf2f607738
#
_cell.length_a   1.000
_cell.length_b   1.000
_cell.length_c   1.000
_cell.angle_alpha   90.00
_cell.angle_beta   90.00
_cell.angle_gamma   90.00
#
_symmetry.space_group_name_H-M   'P 1'
#
loop_
_entity.id
_entity.type
_entity.pdbx_description
1 polymer ?
#
loop_
_entity_poly.entity_id
_entity_poly.type
_entity_poly.pdbx_seq_one_letter_code
_entity_poly.pdbx_strand_id
1 'polypeptide(L)'
;MRIPYYREQALEGIAREVITAYDPNLYYGVPRMIPIEDIIEAQGITLEYQCLRKTGCVLGETIFDDGGTIIYDYDIPGYTIIAVKGGTILIDSSLCREDASTGRLRFTCSHELAHWLLHKKEYSGTGESAAMMTETNTIRTQNSILEIQANLLGSILLMPLPQVKRCFYQLQPGRDRQQLVADMADIFQVSKQAMRIRLENHHLL
;
A
#
# COMPACT_ATOMS: atom_id res chain seq x y z
N MET A 1 -1.25 -0.28 25.15
CA MET A 1 -0.94 1.00 24.46
C MET A 1 -2.18 1.46 23.72
N ARG A 2 -2.51 2.79 23.70
CA ARG A 2 -3.67 3.28 22.90
C ARG A 2 -3.16 3.53 21.49
N ILE A 3 -3.77 2.85 20.51
CA ILE A 3 -3.52 3.09 19.08
C ILE A 3 -4.12 4.44 18.70
N PRO A 4 -3.38 5.33 18.01
CA PRO A 4 -3.92 6.58 17.50
C PRO A 4 -5.08 6.35 16.55
N TYR A 5 -6.11 7.17 16.62
CA TYR A 5 -7.19 7.17 15.63
C TYR A 5 -6.96 8.27 14.61
N TYR A 6 -6.90 7.88 13.34
CA TYR A 6 -6.76 8.82 12.23
C TYR A 6 -8.10 9.01 11.52
N ARG A 7 -8.57 10.26 11.44
CA ARG A 7 -9.69 10.61 10.56
C ARG A 7 -9.22 10.59 9.10
N GLU A 8 -10.10 10.29 8.17
CA GLU A 8 -9.78 10.25 6.74
C GLU A 8 -9.10 11.54 6.25
N GLN A 9 -9.57 12.70 6.71
CA GLN A 9 -8.95 13.99 6.37
C GLN A 9 -7.49 14.10 6.81
N ALA A 10 -7.11 13.50 7.94
CA ALA A 10 -5.72 13.45 8.38
C ALA A 10 -4.88 12.54 7.48
N LEU A 11 -5.44 11.38 7.08
CA LEU A 11 -4.77 10.46 6.14
C LEU A 11 -4.60 11.09 4.76
N GLU A 12 -5.59 11.84 4.25
CA GLU A 12 -5.46 12.64 3.01
C GLU A 12 -4.36 13.71 3.14
N GLY A 13 -4.21 14.31 4.34
CA GLY A 13 -3.12 15.25 4.63
C GLY A 13 -1.74 14.59 4.53
N ILE A 14 -1.58 13.42 5.16
CA ILE A 14 -0.33 12.64 5.11
C ILE A 14 0.00 12.24 3.67
N ALA A 15 -0.97 11.70 2.93
CA ALA A 15 -0.78 11.32 1.53
C ALA A 15 -0.38 12.53 0.67
N ARG A 16 -1.02 13.68 0.87
CA ARG A 16 -0.64 14.93 0.18
C ARG A 16 0.81 15.30 0.45
N GLU A 17 1.23 15.30 1.71
CA GLU A 17 2.61 15.66 2.09
C GLU A 17 3.63 14.72 1.44
N VAL A 18 3.41 13.42 1.50
CA VAL A 18 4.29 12.41 0.92
C VAL A 18 4.37 12.53 -0.60
N ILE A 19 3.22 12.62 -1.28
CA ILE A 19 3.17 12.71 -2.74
C ILE A 19 3.76 14.03 -3.24
N THR A 20 3.45 15.16 -2.58
CA THR A 20 3.95 16.47 -3.02
C THR A 20 5.43 16.70 -2.70
N ALA A 21 5.96 16.01 -1.69
CA ALA A 21 7.39 16.01 -1.42
C ALA A 21 8.20 15.33 -2.53
N TYR A 22 7.59 14.32 -3.19
CA TYR A 22 8.19 13.65 -4.34
C TYR A 22 7.99 14.45 -5.65
N ASP A 23 6.73 14.70 -6.03
CA ASP A 23 6.35 15.53 -7.18
C ASP A 23 4.97 16.17 -6.97
N PRO A 24 4.89 17.50 -6.77
CA PRO A 24 3.62 18.21 -6.62
C PRO A 24 2.62 17.99 -7.77
N ASN A 25 3.11 17.71 -8.99
CA ASN A 25 2.25 17.47 -10.15
C ASN A 25 1.46 16.17 -10.05
N LEU A 26 1.92 15.20 -9.25
CA LEU A 26 1.16 13.97 -8.98
C LEU A 26 -0.10 14.24 -8.17
N TYR A 27 -0.12 15.30 -7.37
CA TYR A 27 -1.28 15.66 -6.55
C TYR A 27 -2.14 16.76 -7.19
N TYR A 28 -1.50 17.76 -7.82
CA TYR A 28 -2.19 18.93 -8.38
C TYR A 28 -2.33 18.92 -9.90
N GLY A 29 -1.58 18.09 -10.61
CA GLY A 29 -1.54 18.04 -12.07
C GLY A 29 -2.63 17.18 -12.70
N VAL A 30 -2.35 16.66 -13.91
CA VAL A 30 -3.25 15.75 -14.65
C VAL A 30 -3.34 14.40 -13.92
N PRO A 31 -4.55 13.82 -13.77
CA PRO A 31 -4.72 12.50 -13.15
C PRO A 31 -3.88 11.42 -13.83
N ARG A 32 -3.13 10.70 -13.04
CA ARG A 32 -2.27 9.61 -13.47
C ARG A 32 -1.93 8.70 -12.30
N MET A 33 -1.32 7.55 -12.58
CA MET A 33 -0.84 6.65 -11.53
C MET A 33 0.18 7.35 -10.62
N ILE A 34 0.18 7.01 -9.34
CA ILE A 34 1.17 7.43 -8.36
C ILE A 34 2.33 6.42 -8.37
N PRO A 35 3.59 6.80 -8.63
CA PRO A 35 4.73 5.88 -8.65
C PRO A 35 5.13 5.50 -7.23
N ILE A 36 4.41 4.57 -6.63
CA ILE A 36 4.50 4.28 -5.19
C ILE A 36 5.86 3.70 -4.80
N GLU A 37 6.47 2.89 -5.65
CA GLU A 37 7.79 2.29 -5.42
C GLU A 37 8.87 3.38 -5.38
N ASP A 38 8.86 4.31 -6.34
CA ASP A 38 9.79 5.45 -6.37
C ASP A 38 9.59 6.36 -5.14
N ILE A 39 8.33 6.53 -4.70
CA ILE A 39 8.03 7.32 -3.50
C ILE A 39 8.59 6.64 -2.24
N ILE A 40 8.49 5.32 -2.12
CA ILE A 40 9.10 4.55 -1.02
C ILE A 40 10.60 4.81 -0.96
N GLU A 41 11.30 4.67 -2.09
CA GLU A 41 12.74 4.90 -2.17
C GLU A 41 13.11 6.36 -1.88
N ALA A 42 12.32 7.31 -2.36
CA ALA A 42 12.51 8.75 -2.07
C ALA A 42 12.34 9.12 -0.58
N GLN A 43 11.62 8.30 0.19
CA GLN A 43 11.53 8.42 1.66
C GLN A 43 12.78 7.84 2.37
N GLY A 44 13.76 7.34 1.64
CA GLY A 44 14.95 6.67 2.19
C GLY A 44 14.68 5.27 2.72
N ILE A 45 13.58 4.65 2.28
CA ILE A 45 13.20 3.28 2.62
C ILE A 45 13.75 2.35 1.54
N THR A 46 14.39 1.25 1.95
CA THR A 46 14.85 0.22 1.03
C THR A 46 13.67 -0.67 0.64
N LEU A 47 13.46 -0.86 -0.66
CA LEU A 47 12.44 -1.77 -1.19
C LEU A 47 13.11 -3.04 -1.74
N GLU A 48 12.77 -4.20 -1.20
CA GLU A 48 13.34 -5.48 -1.60
C GLU A 48 12.25 -6.51 -1.93
N TYR A 49 12.56 -7.39 -2.89
CA TYR A 49 11.65 -8.46 -3.32
C TYR A 49 12.22 -9.81 -2.91
N GLN A 50 11.48 -10.52 -2.05
CA GLN A 50 11.89 -11.80 -1.49
C GLN A 50 10.73 -12.81 -1.54
N CYS A 51 11.00 -14.10 -1.49
CA CYS A 51 9.94 -15.07 -1.24
C CYS A 51 9.66 -15.12 0.27
N LEU A 52 8.69 -14.36 0.72
CA LEU A 52 8.41 -14.21 2.15
C LEU A 52 7.88 -15.50 2.77
N ARG A 53 6.97 -16.19 2.08
CA ARG A 53 6.45 -17.49 2.52
C ARG A 53 6.14 -18.38 1.31
N LYS A 54 6.49 -19.66 1.38
CA LYS A 54 6.20 -20.64 0.33
C LYS A 54 4.73 -20.65 -0.10
N THR A 55 3.83 -20.43 0.85
CA THR A 55 2.38 -20.44 0.63
C THR A 55 1.86 -19.13 0.02
N GLY A 56 2.66 -18.08 -0.07
CA GLY A 56 2.22 -16.74 -0.46
C GLY A 56 1.20 -16.10 0.49
N CYS A 57 1.18 -16.52 1.76
CA CYS A 57 0.25 -15.97 2.76
C CYS A 57 0.70 -14.60 3.31
N VAL A 58 1.95 -14.22 3.14
CA VAL A 58 2.50 -12.90 3.46
C VAL A 58 2.92 -12.25 2.16
N LEU A 59 2.38 -11.08 1.85
CA LEU A 59 2.63 -10.35 0.61
C LEU A 59 3.62 -9.20 0.77
N GLY A 60 3.70 -8.64 1.94
CA GLY A 60 4.62 -7.58 2.30
C GLY A 60 4.96 -7.62 3.78
N GLU A 61 6.07 -7.00 4.15
CA GLU A 61 6.53 -6.88 5.53
C GLU A 61 7.34 -5.61 5.69
N THR A 62 6.94 -4.73 6.62
CA THR A 62 7.67 -3.51 6.96
C THR A 62 8.57 -3.76 8.16
N ILE A 63 9.87 -3.56 7.99
CA ILE A 63 10.89 -3.74 9.01
C ILE A 63 11.23 -2.38 9.62
N PHE A 64 10.95 -2.20 10.91
CA PHE A 64 11.15 -0.92 11.61
C PHE A 64 12.52 -0.80 12.25
N ASP A 65 13.08 -1.90 12.75
CA ASP A 65 14.37 -1.96 13.45
C ASP A 65 15.28 -3.01 12.81
N ASP A 66 16.59 -2.89 13.01
CA ASP A 66 17.57 -3.89 12.58
C ASP A 66 17.27 -5.24 13.20
N GLY A 67 17.26 -6.31 12.41
CA GLY A 67 16.95 -7.65 12.92
C GLY A 67 17.07 -8.73 11.87
N GLY A 68 16.37 -9.84 12.10
CA GLY A 68 16.27 -10.95 11.16
C GLY A 68 14.83 -11.25 10.82
N THR A 69 14.56 -11.53 9.53
CA THR A 69 13.26 -12.05 9.10
C THR A 69 13.42 -13.40 8.42
N ILE A 70 12.32 -14.15 8.34
CA ILE A 70 12.27 -15.47 7.74
C ILE A 70 11.80 -15.35 6.31
N ILE A 71 12.57 -15.88 5.36
CA ILE A 71 12.20 -16.03 3.95
C ILE A 71 12.21 -17.50 3.54
N TYR A 72 11.55 -17.83 2.43
CA TYR A 72 11.65 -19.15 1.81
C TYR A 72 12.68 -19.12 0.69
N ASP A 73 13.67 -20.01 0.78
CA ASP A 73 14.70 -20.19 -0.25
C ASP A 73 14.27 -21.32 -1.20
N TYR A 74 14.28 -21.04 -2.51
CA TYR A 74 13.97 -22.04 -3.54
C TYR A 74 15.20 -22.79 -4.02
N ASP A 75 16.41 -22.23 -3.88
CA ASP A 75 17.66 -22.86 -4.28
C ASP A 75 18.06 -23.96 -3.29
N ILE A 76 17.86 -23.69 -1.99
CA ILE A 76 18.00 -24.68 -0.91
C ILE A 76 16.62 -24.79 -0.23
N PRO A 77 15.72 -25.65 -0.78
CA PRO A 77 14.33 -25.64 -0.37
C PRO A 77 14.11 -25.69 1.14
N GLY A 78 13.74 -24.56 1.71
CA GLY A 78 13.55 -24.41 3.14
C GLY A 78 13.35 -22.95 3.57
N TYR A 79 13.06 -22.76 4.85
CA TYR A 79 13.04 -21.44 5.45
C TYR A 79 14.42 -21.07 5.97
N THR A 80 14.85 -19.86 5.67
CA THR A 80 16.11 -19.29 6.16
C THR A 80 15.88 -17.95 6.81
N ILE A 81 16.79 -17.53 7.66
CA ILE A 81 16.77 -16.21 8.30
C ILE A 81 17.77 -15.33 7.58
N ILE A 82 17.32 -14.18 7.12
CA ILE A 82 18.17 -13.13 6.58
C ILE A 82 18.26 -11.94 7.54
N ALA A 83 19.42 -11.30 7.61
CA ALA A 83 19.56 -10.03 8.31
C ALA A 83 18.96 -8.90 7.49
N VAL A 84 18.14 -8.07 8.11
CA VAL A 84 17.49 -6.91 7.48
C VAL A 84 17.71 -5.68 8.33
N LYS A 85 17.86 -4.53 7.67
CA LYS A 85 17.96 -3.23 8.34
C LYS A 85 16.58 -2.63 8.58
N GLY A 86 16.46 -1.88 9.66
CA GLY A 86 15.30 -1.01 9.89
C GLY A 86 15.15 0.01 8.74
N GLY A 87 13.91 0.25 8.33
CA GLY A 87 13.62 1.06 7.15
C GLY A 87 13.68 0.26 5.84
N THR A 88 13.42 -1.05 5.91
CA THR A 88 13.24 -1.92 4.74
C THR A 88 11.78 -2.33 4.62
N ILE A 89 11.25 -2.30 3.41
CA ILE A 89 9.98 -2.92 3.02
C ILE A 89 10.31 -4.13 2.15
N LEU A 90 9.86 -5.30 2.58
CA LEU A 90 9.97 -6.55 1.83
C LEU A 90 8.64 -6.83 1.13
N ILE A 91 8.71 -7.12 -0.16
CA ILE A 91 7.54 -7.50 -0.99
C ILE A 91 7.72 -8.94 -1.48
N ASP A 92 6.64 -9.72 -1.42
CA ASP A 92 6.70 -11.09 -1.91
C ASP A 92 6.91 -11.13 -3.43
N SER A 93 7.95 -11.84 -3.86
CA SER A 93 8.36 -11.92 -5.27
C SER A 93 7.30 -12.54 -6.19
N SER A 94 6.31 -13.24 -5.63
CA SER A 94 5.17 -13.75 -6.42
C SER A 94 4.33 -12.63 -7.05
N LEU A 95 4.38 -11.42 -6.48
CA LEU A 95 3.68 -10.26 -7.00
C LEU A 95 4.36 -9.63 -8.24
N CYS A 96 5.60 -10.02 -8.54
CA CYS A 96 6.37 -9.56 -9.70
C CYS A 96 6.26 -10.49 -10.92
N ARG A 97 5.48 -11.58 -10.82
CA ARG A 97 5.31 -12.50 -11.94
C ARG A 97 4.50 -11.84 -13.07
N GLU A 98 4.71 -12.28 -14.31
CA GLU A 98 4.02 -11.73 -15.48
C GLU A 98 2.49 -11.85 -15.42
N ASP A 99 1.98 -12.91 -14.76
CA ASP A 99 0.55 -13.15 -14.55
C ASP A 99 -0.03 -12.46 -13.31
N ALA A 100 0.81 -11.80 -12.50
CA ALA A 100 0.39 -11.12 -11.29
C ALA A 100 -0.31 -9.78 -11.60
N SER A 101 -1.24 -9.42 -10.74
CA SER A 101 -1.94 -8.13 -10.85
C SER A 101 -1.04 -6.98 -10.42
N THR A 102 -0.71 -6.07 -11.35
CA THR A 102 0.00 -4.82 -11.05
C THR A 102 -0.67 -4.03 -9.93
N GLY A 103 -2.00 -3.96 -9.93
CA GLY A 103 -2.75 -3.28 -8.86
C GLY A 103 -2.54 -3.92 -7.49
N ARG A 104 -2.32 -5.24 -7.42
CA ARG A 104 -2.06 -5.93 -6.16
C ARG A 104 -0.66 -5.62 -5.63
N LEU A 105 0.36 -5.67 -6.49
CA LEU A 105 1.73 -5.27 -6.15
C LEU A 105 1.74 -3.85 -5.58
N ARG A 106 1.20 -2.91 -6.34
CA ARG A 106 1.15 -1.50 -5.96
C ARG A 106 0.40 -1.26 -4.64
N PHE A 107 -0.72 -1.98 -4.44
CA PHE A 107 -1.47 -1.89 -3.19
C PHE A 107 -0.66 -2.44 -2.01
N THR A 108 0.06 -3.56 -2.18
CA THR A 108 0.95 -4.08 -1.15
C THR A 108 2.05 -3.07 -0.81
N CYS A 109 2.74 -2.49 -1.80
CA CYS A 109 3.74 -1.46 -1.58
C CYS A 109 3.18 -0.24 -0.81
N SER A 110 2.00 0.25 -1.20
CA SER A 110 1.36 1.39 -0.53
C SER A 110 0.88 1.08 0.88
N HIS A 111 0.45 -0.16 1.14
CA HIS A 111 0.07 -0.65 2.45
C HIS A 111 1.27 -0.70 3.40
N GLU A 112 2.39 -1.25 2.94
CA GLU A 112 3.62 -1.31 3.74
C GLU A 112 4.19 0.09 4.00
N LEU A 113 4.15 0.99 3.01
CA LEU A 113 4.49 2.40 3.23
C LEU A 113 3.57 3.05 4.28
N ALA A 114 2.29 2.72 4.27
CA ALA A 114 1.35 3.24 5.27
C ALA A 114 1.69 2.77 6.69
N HIS A 115 2.13 1.51 6.86
CA HIS A 115 2.66 1.03 8.13
C HIS A 115 3.86 1.85 8.58
N TRP A 116 4.82 2.10 7.69
CA TRP A 116 5.98 2.93 8.02
C TRP A 116 5.61 4.35 8.47
N LEU A 117 4.66 4.97 7.76
CA LEU A 117 4.25 6.35 8.04
C LEU A 117 3.44 6.50 9.33
N LEU A 118 2.59 5.51 9.65
CA LEU A 118 1.63 5.62 10.75
C LEU A 118 2.06 4.89 12.02
N HIS A 119 2.77 3.76 11.90
CA HIS A 119 2.88 2.79 12.98
C HIS A 119 4.32 2.56 13.48
N LYS A 120 5.26 3.41 13.08
CA LYS A 120 6.66 3.30 13.50
C LYS A 120 6.83 3.28 15.02
N LYS A 121 6.02 4.05 15.77
CA LYS A 121 6.07 4.11 17.22
C LYS A 121 5.53 2.86 17.90
N GLU A 122 4.60 2.18 17.24
CA GLU A 122 3.94 0.97 17.74
C GLU A 122 4.83 -0.26 17.61
N TYR A 123 5.70 -0.28 16.61
CA TYR A 123 6.57 -1.43 16.29
C TYR A 123 8.03 -1.23 16.66
N SER A 124 8.59 0.01 16.62
CA SER A 124 9.99 0.25 16.95
C SER A 124 10.32 -0.16 18.38
N GLY A 125 11.43 -0.89 18.55
CA GLY A 125 11.90 -1.39 19.83
C GLY A 125 11.14 -2.62 20.37
N THR A 126 10.19 -3.17 19.62
CA THR A 126 9.46 -4.39 20.00
C THR A 126 10.06 -5.66 19.43
N GLY A 127 10.90 -5.54 18.40
CA GLY A 127 11.38 -6.68 17.60
C GLY A 127 10.32 -7.31 16.71
N GLU A 128 9.15 -6.65 16.58
CA GLU A 128 8.05 -7.07 15.70
C GLU A 128 8.08 -6.28 14.40
N SER A 129 7.64 -6.88 13.30
CA SER A 129 7.39 -6.24 12.02
C SER A 129 5.90 -6.17 11.72
N ALA A 130 5.50 -5.23 10.87
CA ALA A 130 4.15 -5.25 10.29
C ALA A 130 4.19 -6.11 9.01
N ALA A 131 3.29 -7.06 8.88
CA ALA A 131 3.24 -7.95 7.73
C ALA A 131 1.82 -8.05 7.15
N MET A 132 1.69 -7.78 5.85
CA MET A 132 0.45 -7.95 5.11
C MET A 132 0.19 -9.42 4.79
N MET A 133 -0.88 -9.98 5.35
CA MET A 133 -1.28 -11.38 5.16
C MET A 133 -2.47 -11.53 4.21
N THR A 134 -2.48 -12.62 3.42
CA THR A 134 -3.58 -12.95 2.51
C THR A 134 -4.80 -13.54 3.20
N GLU A 135 -4.63 -14.11 4.40
CA GLU A 135 -5.70 -14.77 5.14
C GLU A 135 -5.95 -14.12 6.49
N THR A 136 -7.21 -13.71 6.69
CA THR A 136 -7.74 -13.05 7.88
C THR A 136 -8.38 -14.05 8.82
N ASN A 137 -7.66 -15.01 9.37
CA ASN A 137 -8.32 -15.97 10.25
C ASN A 137 -7.97 -15.90 11.74
N THR A 138 -7.23 -14.90 12.21
CA THR A 138 -7.18 -14.66 13.67
C THR A 138 -6.88 -13.19 13.96
N ILE A 139 -7.93 -12.37 13.91
CA ILE A 139 -7.84 -10.94 14.23
C ILE A 139 -7.65 -10.80 15.75
N ARG A 140 -6.43 -10.52 16.18
CA ARG A 140 -6.22 -9.86 17.46
C ARG A 140 -6.66 -8.41 17.28
N THR A 141 -7.62 -7.95 18.10
CA THR A 141 -8.32 -6.66 17.93
C THR A 141 -7.43 -5.41 17.79
N GLN A 142 -6.20 -5.43 18.31
CA GLN A 142 -5.26 -4.32 18.15
C GLN A 142 -4.62 -4.28 16.76
N ASN A 143 -4.14 -5.41 16.27
CA ASN A 143 -3.57 -5.49 14.92
C ASN A 143 -4.60 -5.13 13.85
N SER A 144 -5.90 -5.44 14.06
CA SER A 144 -6.94 -5.07 13.09
C SER A 144 -7.11 -3.56 12.88
N ILE A 145 -6.89 -2.73 13.92
CA ILE A 145 -6.98 -1.28 13.77
C ILE A 145 -5.81 -0.75 12.94
N LEU A 146 -4.59 -1.24 13.20
CA LEU A 146 -3.40 -0.85 12.43
C LEU A 146 -3.54 -1.26 10.97
N GLU A 147 -4.03 -2.47 10.71
CA GLU A 147 -4.30 -2.98 9.35
C GLU A 147 -5.37 -2.15 8.61
N ILE A 148 -6.46 -1.77 9.30
CA ILE A 148 -7.48 -0.89 8.72
C ILE A 148 -6.88 0.48 8.36
N GLN A 149 -6.05 1.05 9.23
CA GLN A 149 -5.39 2.33 8.98
C GLN A 149 -4.41 2.24 7.80
N ALA A 150 -3.62 1.16 7.73
CA ALA A 150 -2.70 0.92 6.63
C ALA A 150 -3.44 0.73 5.29
N ASN A 151 -4.54 -0.03 5.30
CA ASN A 151 -5.40 -0.21 4.12
C ASN A 151 -6.00 1.13 3.65
N LEU A 152 -6.47 1.97 4.57
CA LEU A 152 -7.05 3.28 4.26
C LEU A 152 -5.99 4.21 3.67
N LEU A 153 -4.86 4.40 4.34
CA LEU A 153 -3.80 5.28 3.84
C LEU A 153 -3.19 4.74 2.54
N GLY A 154 -2.96 3.43 2.42
CA GLY A 154 -2.48 2.80 1.19
C GLY A 154 -3.42 3.07 0.01
N SER A 155 -4.72 2.94 0.22
CA SER A 155 -5.73 3.29 -0.80
C SER A 155 -5.68 4.78 -1.18
N ILE A 156 -5.54 5.68 -0.20
CA ILE A 156 -5.46 7.12 -0.41
C ILE A 156 -4.18 7.52 -1.17
N LEU A 157 -3.05 6.92 -0.83
CA LEU A 157 -1.77 7.14 -1.53
C LEU A 157 -1.88 6.82 -3.02
N LEU A 158 -2.55 5.71 -3.39
CA LEU A 158 -2.74 5.35 -4.80
C LEU A 158 -3.83 6.16 -5.50
N MET A 159 -4.83 6.65 -4.75
CA MET A 159 -6.03 7.32 -5.26
C MET A 159 -6.32 8.60 -4.46
N PRO A 160 -5.44 9.63 -4.50
CA PRO A 160 -5.68 10.89 -3.78
C PRO A 160 -6.99 11.53 -4.22
N LEU A 161 -7.82 11.95 -3.26
CA LEU A 161 -9.18 12.42 -3.54
C LEU A 161 -9.26 13.56 -4.56
N PRO A 162 -8.38 14.59 -4.57
CA PRO A 162 -8.43 15.62 -5.58
C PRO A 162 -8.19 15.10 -7.00
N GLN A 163 -7.30 14.11 -7.16
CA GLN A 163 -7.03 13.47 -8.45
C GLN A 163 -8.22 12.62 -8.90
N VAL A 164 -8.80 11.83 -7.97
CA VAL A 164 -9.99 11.01 -8.25
C VAL A 164 -11.16 11.89 -8.69
N LYS A 165 -11.45 12.98 -7.97
CA LYS A 165 -12.52 13.93 -8.35
C LYS A 165 -12.27 14.56 -9.71
N ARG A 166 -11.05 15.04 -9.97
CA ARG A 166 -10.69 15.62 -11.26
C ARG A 166 -10.89 14.64 -12.41
N CYS A 167 -10.38 13.41 -12.25
CA CYS A 167 -10.52 12.34 -13.23
C CYS A 167 -12.00 12.01 -13.48
N PHE A 168 -12.77 11.86 -12.40
CA PHE A 168 -14.20 11.58 -12.46
C PHE A 168 -14.96 12.62 -13.31
N TYR A 169 -14.82 13.91 -12.98
CA TYR A 169 -15.55 14.97 -13.71
C TYR A 169 -15.06 15.15 -15.14
N GLN A 170 -13.82 14.78 -15.46
CA GLN A 170 -13.32 14.79 -16.84
C GLN A 170 -13.89 13.65 -17.68
N LEU A 171 -14.08 12.47 -17.07
CA LEU A 171 -14.47 11.26 -17.80
C LEU A 171 -15.98 10.99 -17.79
N GLN A 172 -16.71 11.49 -16.79
CA GLN A 172 -18.14 11.23 -16.59
C GLN A 172 -19.02 11.50 -17.83
N PRO A 173 -18.79 12.56 -18.63
CA PRO A 173 -19.65 12.81 -19.79
C PRO A 173 -19.60 11.67 -20.81
N GLY A 174 -20.78 11.09 -21.10
CA GLY A 174 -20.95 10.04 -22.12
C GLY A 174 -20.51 8.63 -21.71
N ARG A 175 -20.15 8.40 -20.45
CA ARG A 175 -19.81 7.07 -19.95
C ARG A 175 -20.87 6.52 -18.99
N ASP A 176 -21.12 5.22 -19.08
CA ASP A 176 -21.84 4.52 -18.02
C ASP A 176 -20.92 4.27 -16.80
N ARG A 177 -21.54 3.84 -15.68
CA ARG A 177 -20.80 3.63 -14.43
C ARG A 177 -19.71 2.57 -14.54
N GLN A 178 -19.93 1.50 -15.30
CA GLN A 178 -18.97 0.40 -15.42
C GLN A 178 -17.74 0.83 -16.21
N GLN A 179 -17.98 1.52 -17.33
CA GLN A 179 -16.93 2.07 -18.18
C GLN A 179 -16.11 3.12 -17.43
N LEU A 180 -16.79 4.02 -16.69
CA LEU A 180 -16.12 5.06 -15.91
C LEU A 180 -15.19 4.47 -14.85
N VAL A 181 -15.66 3.47 -14.08
CA VAL A 181 -14.83 2.76 -13.09
C VAL A 181 -13.65 2.07 -13.76
N ALA A 182 -13.86 1.44 -14.93
CA ALA A 182 -12.79 0.76 -15.65
C ALA A 182 -11.70 1.73 -16.11
N ASP A 183 -12.11 2.81 -16.81
CA ASP A 183 -11.19 3.82 -17.33
C ASP A 183 -10.38 4.49 -16.19
N MET A 184 -11.05 4.81 -15.08
CA MET A 184 -10.38 5.38 -13.92
C MET A 184 -9.42 4.39 -13.25
N ALA A 185 -9.81 3.12 -13.12
CA ALA A 185 -8.94 2.08 -12.58
C ALA A 185 -7.67 1.91 -13.42
N ASP A 186 -7.78 1.99 -14.74
CA ASP A 186 -6.66 1.91 -15.67
C ASP A 186 -5.72 3.12 -15.54
N ILE A 187 -6.27 4.34 -15.40
CA ILE A 187 -5.46 5.57 -15.23
C ILE A 187 -4.66 5.52 -13.92
N PHE A 188 -5.28 5.07 -12.82
CA PHE A 188 -4.61 5.00 -11.52
C PHE A 188 -3.84 3.69 -11.31
N GLN A 189 -3.94 2.74 -12.24
CA GLN A 189 -3.30 1.41 -12.14
C GLN A 189 -3.67 0.69 -10.83
N VAL A 190 -4.98 0.66 -10.56
CA VAL A 190 -5.58 -0.02 -9.41
C VAL A 190 -6.66 -1.00 -9.86
N SER A 191 -7.14 -1.87 -8.97
CA SER A 191 -8.25 -2.76 -9.32
C SER A 191 -9.56 -1.98 -9.51
N LYS A 192 -10.43 -2.46 -10.41
CA LYS A 192 -11.79 -1.90 -10.61
C LYS A 192 -12.59 -1.89 -9.31
N GLN A 193 -12.39 -2.90 -8.46
CA GLN A 193 -13.04 -2.96 -7.16
C GLN A 193 -12.56 -1.83 -6.22
N ALA A 194 -11.25 -1.60 -6.12
CA ALA A 194 -10.69 -0.53 -5.31
C ALA A 194 -11.18 0.85 -5.78
N MET A 195 -11.17 1.09 -7.10
CA MET A 195 -11.68 2.33 -7.67
C MET A 195 -13.18 2.53 -7.38
N ARG A 196 -13.99 1.48 -7.55
CA ARG A 196 -15.43 1.54 -7.22
C ARG A 196 -15.66 1.92 -5.77
N ILE A 197 -15.02 1.22 -4.82
CA ILE A 197 -15.13 1.50 -3.38
C ILE A 197 -14.73 2.95 -3.09
N ARG A 198 -13.65 3.44 -3.71
CA ARG A 198 -13.19 4.83 -3.51
C ARG A 198 -14.24 5.84 -3.99
N LEU A 199 -14.86 5.61 -5.13
CA LEU A 199 -15.90 6.48 -5.70
C LEU A 199 -17.20 6.44 -4.86
N GLU A 200 -17.64 5.26 -4.43
CA GLU A 200 -18.81 5.08 -3.57
C GLU A 200 -18.64 5.78 -2.21
N ASN A 201 -17.48 5.63 -1.57
CA ASN A 201 -17.17 6.28 -0.28
C ASN A 201 -17.22 7.81 -0.36
N HIS A 202 -17.02 8.38 -1.54
CA HIS A 202 -17.07 9.82 -1.77
C HIS A 202 -18.33 10.30 -2.51
N HIS A 203 -19.35 9.45 -2.62
CA HIS A 203 -20.64 9.77 -3.25
C HIS A 203 -20.50 10.28 -4.70
N LEU A 204 -19.55 9.70 -5.44
CA LEU A 204 -19.34 10.00 -6.85
C LEU A 204 -20.06 8.99 -7.77
N LEU A 205 -20.47 7.82 -7.25
CA LEU A 205 -21.28 6.81 -7.94
C LEU A 205 -22.67 6.68 -7.32
#